data_114942b8b4dcf8fd5f0dbb4a3980ba6d
#
_entry.id   114942b8b4dcf8fd5f0dbb4a3980ba6d
#
_cell.length_a   1.000
_cell.length_b   1.000
_cell.length_c   1.000
_cell.angle_alpha   90.00
_cell.angle_beta   90.00
_cell.angle_gamma   90.00
#
_symmetry.space_group_name_H-M   'P 1'
#
loop_
_entity.id
_entity.type
_entity.pdbx_description
1 polymer ?
#
loop_
_entity_poly.entity_id
_entity_poly.type
_entity_poly.pdbx_seq_one_letter_code
_entity_poly.pdbx_strand_id
1 'polypeptide(L)'
;MPSYKNGNYIVTILEDGTKIRVTEENEFIPEFSENIDCKITDKCSQMCKFCYEGCTPEGKHSDLFSFSFINTLHPYTEIALNGNDLDHPNIDKFLKFLKEKKVFANITVNQNQFFNNYDKIKEWSKNKLVYGIGVSLIHPTKELIEKMNSIPNTVLHTIIGILSEDDVEKLKNHDLKVLLLGYKDLQRGINYHKEHDDLIKKNSQYLFDNLDKIASYFKVISFDNLAIEQLNVKRILTKKEWEEFYMGNDGNYTFYIDMVKGEFAKNSISKERFPIGNKTMDEMFHFILNKYNKL
;
A
#
# COMPACT_ATOMS: atom_id res chain seq x y z
N MET A 1 21.38 -6.93 3.42
CA MET A 1 20.38 -5.94 3.82
C MET A 1 20.84 -4.58 3.33
N PRO A 2 20.11 -3.90 2.46
CA PRO A 2 20.47 -2.56 2.03
C PRO A 2 20.22 -1.55 3.14
N SER A 3 21.11 -0.55 3.22
CA SER A 3 20.95 0.60 4.10
C SER A 3 21.24 1.87 3.30
N TYR A 4 20.52 2.94 3.61
CA TYR A 4 20.73 4.24 2.98
C TYR A 4 20.49 5.37 3.98
N LYS A 5 21.15 6.50 3.74
CA LYS A 5 20.93 7.72 4.50
C LYS A 5 19.75 8.49 3.89
N ASN A 6 18.87 8.99 4.73
CA ASN A 6 17.77 9.87 4.33
C ASN A 6 17.68 11.06 5.31
N GLY A 7 18.13 12.23 4.86
CA GLY A 7 18.24 13.41 5.73
C GLY A 7 19.16 13.15 6.93
N ASN A 8 18.60 13.24 8.15
CA ASN A 8 19.35 13.08 9.40
C ASN A 8 19.38 11.65 9.98
N TYR A 9 18.86 10.65 9.24
CA TYR A 9 18.77 9.28 9.72
C TYR A 9 19.22 8.24 8.70
N ILE A 10 19.43 7.02 9.17
CA ILE A 10 19.77 5.85 8.35
C ILE A 10 18.56 4.91 8.35
N VAL A 11 18.18 4.44 7.18
CA VAL A 11 17.16 3.40 6.99
C VAL A 11 17.87 2.09 6.65
N THR A 12 17.55 1.02 7.37
CA THR A 12 17.97 -0.35 7.05
C THR A 12 16.75 -1.19 6.72
N ILE A 13 16.79 -1.90 5.61
CA ILE A 13 15.69 -2.77 5.15
C ILE A 13 16.08 -4.22 5.36
N LEU A 14 15.28 -4.94 6.16
CA LEU A 14 15.47 -6.36 6.42
C LEU A 14 14.94 -7.21 5.25
N GLU A 15 15.26 -8.50 5.25
CA GLU A 15 14.84 -9.42 4.17
C GLU A 15 13.33 -9.60 4.06
N ASP A 16 12.61 -9.44 5.16
CA ASP A 16 11.15 -9.53 5.22
C ASP A 16 10.43 -8.21 4.85
N GLY A 17 11.20 -7.16 4.51
CA GLY A 17 10.70 -5.83 4.16
C GLY A 17 10.56 -4.88 5.34
N THR A 18 10.86 -5.30 6.57
CA THR A 18 10.84 -4.43 7.74
C THR A 18 11.90 -3.32 7.60
N LYS A 19 11.49 -2.08 7.86
CA LYS A 19 12.38 -0.91 7.89
C LYS A 19 12.74 -0.56 9.33
N ILE A 20 14.01 -0.32 9.56
CA ILE A 20 14.53 0.20 10.82
C ILE A 20 15.14 1.57 10.54
N ARG A 21 14.67 2.60 11.23
CA ARG A 21 15.22 3.96 11.19
C ARG A 21 16.06 4.21 12.43
N VAL A 22 17.22 4.82 12.26
CA VAL A 22 18.11 5.21 13.35
C VAL A 22 18.60 6.63 13.12
N THR A 23 18.47 7.47 14.15
CA THR A 23 19.02 8.83 14.20
C THR A 23 19.63 9.08 15.58
N GLU A 24 20.56 10.03 15.66
CA GLU A 24 21.09 10.57 16.94
C GLU A 24 20.26 11.77 17.43
N GLU A 25 19.30 12.24 16.62
CA GLU A 25 18.44 13.37 16.93
C GLU A 25 17.07 12.90 17.48
N ASN A 26 16.29 13.84 17.98
CA ASN A 26 14.96 13.52 18.56
C ASN A 26 13.88 13.22 17.52
N GLU A 27 14.08 13.64 16.27
CA GLU A 27 13.10 13.53 15.20
C GLU A 27 13.77 13.05 13.91
N PHE A 28 13.02 12.31 13.09
CA PHE A 28 13.45 11.91 11.76
C PHE A 28 13.05 12.99 10.75
N ILE A 29 14.04 13.59 10.08
CA ILE A 29 13.84 14.63 9.06
C ILE A 29 14.21 14.04 7.70
N PRO A 30 13.26 13.61 6.87
CA PRO A 30 13.53 13.01 5.58
C PRO A 30 13.96 14.04 4.54
N GLU A 31 14.95 13.70 3.74
CA GLU A 31 15.37 14.46 2.57
C GLU A 31 14.55 14.09 1.33
N PHE A 32 14.11 12.83 1.23
CA PHE A 32 13.28 12.31 0.15
C PHE A 32 12.26 11.28 0.68
N SER A 33 11.24 10.98 -0.13
CA SER A 33 10.23 10.01 0.24
C SER A 33 10.79 8.59 0.32
N GLU A 34 10.42 7.85 1.36
CA GLU A 34 10.81 6.44 1.51
C GLU A 34 9.88 5.49 0.75
N ASN A 35 8.62 5.89 0.58
CA ASN A 35 7.62 5.11 -0.12
C ASN A 35 6.73 6.04 -0.95
N ILE A 36 6.30 5.54 -2.10
CA ILE A 36 5.43 6.26 -3.02
C ILE A 36 4.29 5.33 -3.43
N ASP A 37 3.06 5.76 -3.17
CA ASP A 37 1.88 5.12 -3.74
C ASP A 37 1.69 5.64 -5.15
N CYS A 38 1.83 4.77 -6.15
CA CYS A 38 1.84 5.15 -7.55
C CYS A 38 0.73 4.45 -8.33
N LYS A 39 -0.29 5.19 -8.71
CA LYS A 39 -1.35 4.70 -9.59
C LYS A 39 -0.90 4.75 -11.04
N ILE A 40 -0.85 3.58 -11.67
CA ILE A 40 -0.36 3.42 -13.04
C ILE A 40 -1.48 3.15 -14.07
N THR A 41 -2.68 2.83 -13.61
CA THR A 41 -3.81 2.52 -14.50
C THR A 41 -5.16 2.79 -13.86
N ASP A 42 -6.12 3.25 -14.66
CA ASP A 42 -7.56 3.26 -14.35
C ASP A 42 -8.27 2.02 -14.90
N LYS A 43 -7.55 1.19 -15.67
CA LYS A 43 -8.12 0.00 -16.28
C LYS A 43 -8.12 -1.15 -15.28
N CYS A 44 -9.29 -1.74 -15.05
CA CYS A 44 -9.44 -2.90 -14.19
C CYS A 44 -10.70 -3.67 -14.54
N SER A 45 -10.56 -4.96 -14.85
CA SER A 45 -11.65 -5.87 -15.21
C SER A 45 -12.46 -6.36 -14.01
N GLN A 46 -11.98 -6.17 -12.77
CA GLN A 46 -12.57 -6.78 -11.58
C GLN A 46 -13.84 -6.09 -11.08
N MET A 47 -14.06 -4.81 -11.41
CA MET A 47 -15.28 -4.06 -11.09
C MET A 47 -15.75 -4.20 -9.63
N CYS A 48 -14.82 -4.21 -8.66
CA CYS A 48 -15.15 -4.32 -7.24
C CYS A 48 -16.19 -3.29 -6.83
N LYS A 49 -17.25 -3.71 -6.14
CA LYS A 49 -18.39 -2.85 -5.76
C LYS A 49 -18.01 -1.68 -4.84
N PHE A 50 -16.98 -1.86 -4.03
CA PHE A 50 -16.45 -0.86 -3.08
C PHE A 50 -15.15 -0.18 -3.57
N CYS A 51 -14.83 -0.23 -4.86
CA CYS A 51 -13.59 0.34 -5.38
C CYS A 51 -13.57 1.86 -5.24
N TYR A 52 -12.67 2.35 -4.40
CA TYR A 52 -12.46 3.78 -4.16
C TYR A 52 -11.72 4.50 -5.30
N GLU A 53 -10.99 3.76 -6.13
CA GLU A 53 -10.32 4.31 -7.32
C GLU A 53 -11.27 4.48 -8.52
N GLY A 54 -12.39 3.76 -8.53
CA GLY A 54 -13.36 3.81 -9.61
C GLY A 54 -12.90 3.18 -10.94
N CYS A 55 -11.84 2.37 -10.91
CA CYS A 55 -11.28 1.72 -12.11
C CYS A 55 -12.32 0.88 -12.86
N THR A 56 -12.29 0.90 -14.20
CA THR A 56 -13.21 0.18 -15.09
C THR A 56 -12.47 -0.57 -16.19
N PRO A 57 -13.11 -1.54 -16.90
CA PRO A 57 -12.49 -2.21 -18.04
C PRO A 57 -12.12 -1.23 -19.18
N GLU A 58 -12.84 -0.12 -19.32
CA GLU A 58 -12.62 0.94 -20.31
C GLU A 58 -11.60 1.98 -19.86
N GLY A 59 -11.08 1.85 -18.64
CA GLY A 59 -10.06 2.74 -18.09
C GLY A 59 -8.79 2.78 -18.93
N LYS A 60 -7.93 3.76 -18.68
CA LYS A 60 -6.70 3.99 -19.42
C LYS A 60 -5.48 3.55 -18.63
N HIS A 61 -4.49 3.03 -19.31
CA HIS A 61 -3.14 2.90 -18.78
C HIS A 61 -2.39 4.23 -18.90
N SER A 62 -1.53 4.54 -17.93
CA SER A 62 -0.57 5.64 -18.06
C SER A 62 0.56 5.25 -19.03
N ASP A 63 1.26 6.23 -19.58
CA ASP A 63 2.59 5.99 -20.14
C ASP A 63 3.63 6.05 -19.03
N LEU A 64 4.12 4.88 -18.61
CA LEU A 64 5.05 4.73 -17.47
C LEU A 64 6.40 5.43 -17.65
N PHE A 65 6.74 5.84 -18.87
CA PHE A 65 8.02 6.47 -19.20
C PHE A 65 7.89 7.93 -19.63
N SER A 66 6.68 8.50 -19.67
CA SER A 66 6.45 9.88 -20.10
C SER A 66 6.84 10.93 -19.07
N PHE A 67 6.92 10.57 -17.79
CA PHE A 67 7.23 11.51 -16.71
C PHE A 67 8.71 11.49 -16.34
N SER A 68 9.35 12.68 -16.32
CA SER A 68 10.77 12.81 -15.99
C SER A 68 11.13 12.36 -14.57
N PHE A 69 10.19 12.43 -13.62
CA PHE A 69 10.43 12.09 -12.22
C PHE A 69 10.92 10.65 -12.01
N ILE A 70 10.55 9.71 -12.90
CA ILE A 70 10.99 8.31 -12.77
C ILE A 70 12.53 8.16 -12.83
N ASN A 71 13.20 9.14 -13.44
CA ASN A 71 14.67 9.16 -13.50
C ASN A 71 15.32 9.67 -12.21
N THR A 72 14.55 10.31 -11.33
CA THR A 72 14.99 10.92 -10.07
C THR A 72 14.62 10.12 -8.83
N LEU A 73 14.17 8.86 -9.00
CA LEU A 73 13.90 7.93 -7.92
C LEU A 73 15.20 7.59 -7.17
N HIS A 74 15.15 7.63 -5.85
CA HIS A 74 16.28 7.25 -5.00
C HIS A 74 16.42 5.74 -4.87
N PRO A 75 17.63 5.18 -4.90
CA PRO A 75 17.85 3.77 -4.65
C PRO A 75 17.35 3.35 -3.26
N TYR A 76 16.80 2.14 -3.20
CA TYR A 76 16.27 1.51 -1.98
C TYR A 76 15.00 2.13 -1.41
N THR A 77 14.41 3.13 -2.09
CA THR A 77 13.04 3.57 -1.80
C THR A 77 12.03 2.58 -2.38
N GLU A 78 10.79 2.66 -1.91
CA GLU A 78 9.72 1.78 -2.37
C GLU A 78 8.76 2.52 -3.28
N ILE A 79 8.26 1.83 -4.29
CA ILE A 79 7.15 2.28 -5.10
C ILE A 79 6.05 1.20 -5.09
N ALA A 80 4.90 1.54 -4.51
CA ALA A 80 3.73 0.67 -4.50
C ALA A 80 2.88 0.97 -5.74
N LEU A 81 2.92 0.06 -6.70
CA LEU A 81 2.16 0.18 -7.95
C LEU A 81 0.71 -0.24 -7.72
N ASN A 82 -0.20 0.68 -8.00
CA ASN A 82 -1.63 0.52 -7.83
C ASN A 82 -2.35 0.55 -9.19
N GLY A 83 -3.56 0.01 -9.22
CA GLY A 83 -4.37 -0.13 -10.41
C GLY A 83 -4.25 -1.54 -10.95
N ASN A 84 -4.55 -2.45 -10.25
CA ASN A 84 -4.78 -3.90 -10.33
C ASN A 84 -4.72 -4.62 -11.66
N ASP A 85 -4.45 -3.98 -12.79
CA ASP A 85 -4.39 -4.66 -14.06
C ASP A 85 -2.92 -4.99 -14.39
N LEU A 86 -2.54 -6.23 -14.12
CA LEU A 86 -1.21 -6.76 -14.48
C LEU A 86 -1.02 -6.86 -16.00
N ASP A 87 -2.07 -6.60 -16.78
CA ASP A 87 -2.01 -6.55 -18.24
C ASP A 87 -1.52 -5.20 -18.78
N HIS A 88 -1.05 -4.29 -17.88
CA HIS A 88 -0.42 -3.06 -18.33
C HIS A 88 0.72 -3.37 -19.33
N PRO A 89 0.67 -2.88 -20.57
CA PRO A 89 1.52 -3.36 -21.66
C PRO A 89 3.03 -3.19 -21.40
N ASN A 90 3.40 -2.24 -20.55
CA ASN A 90 4.80 -1.94 -20.23
C ASN A 90 5.22 -2.37 -18.82
N ILE A 91 4.41 -3.15 -18.11
CA ILE A 91 4.72 -3.47 -16.70
C ILE A 91 6.05 -4.21 -16.53
N ASP A 92 6.32 -5.22 -17.34
CA ASP A 92 7.56 -5.99 -17.26
C ASP A 92 8.81 -5.11 -17.53
N LYS A 93 8.71 -4.20 -18.49
CA LYS A 93 9.77 -3.25 -18.82
C LYS A 93 9.99 -2.26 -17.67
N PHE A 94 8.91 -1.80 -17.05
CA PHE A 94 8.96 -0.86 -15.95
C PHE A 94 9.55 -1.49 -14.68
N LEU A 95 9.15 -2.71 -14.33
CA LEU A 95 9.72 -3.45 -13.20
C LEU A 95 11.24 -3.70 -13.38
N LYS A 96 11.68 -4.01 -14.60
CA LYS A 96 13.11 -4.13 -14.91
C LYS A 96 13.85 -2.81 -14.72
N PHE A 97 13.27 -1.71 -15.21
CA PHE A 97 13.82 -0.36 -15.02
C PHE A 97 13.93 0.00 -13.54
N LEU A 98 12.91 -0.24 -12.72
CA LEU A 98 12.94 0.00 -11.27
C LEU A 98 14.04 -0.83 -10.58
N LYS A 99 14.18 -2.09 -10.96
CA LYS A 99 15.24 -2.97 -10.45
C LYS A 99 16.64 -2.43 -10.80
N GLU A 100 16.86 -1.96 -12.03
CA GLU A 100 18.12 -1.33 -12.45
C GLU A 100 18.45 -0.06 -11.65
N LYS A 101 17.42 0.72 -11.31
CA LYS A 101 17.49 1.88 -10.40
C LYS A 101 17.66 1.47 -8.93
N LYS A 102 17.59 0.18 -8.59
CA LYS A 102 17.58 -0.36 -7.21
C LYS A 102 16.38 0.14 -6.39
N VAL A 103 15.28 0.45 -7.03
CA VAL A 103 14.01 0.83 -6.38
C VAL A 103 13.19 -0.43 -6.15
N PHE A 104 12.61 -0.57 -4.96
CA PHE A 104 11.80 -1.71 -4.60
C PHE A 104 10.36 -1.52 -5.10
N ALA A 105 9.98 -2.31 -6.10
CA ALA A 105 8.62 -2.32 -6.59
C ALA A 105 7.74 -3.25 -5.76
N ASN A 106 6.61 -2.74 -5.29
CA ASN A 106 5.53 -3.51 -4.68
C ASN A 106 4.31 -3.44 -5.60
N ILE A 107 3.56 -4.52 -5.69
CA ILE A 107 2.31 -4.57 -6.46
C ILE A 107 1.13 -4.89 -5.56
N THR A 108 -0.05 -4.36 -5.92
CA THR A 108 -1.31 -4.76 -5.29
C THR A 108 -2.22 -5.34 -6.35
N VAL A 109 -2.67 -6.57 -6.12
CA VAL A 109 -3.55 -7.30 -7.03
C VAL A 109 -4.80 -7.80 -6.30
N ASN A 110 -5.89 -7.94 -7.03
CA ASN A 110 -7.09 -8.60 -6.54
C ASN A 110 -6.85 -10.13 -6.49
N GLN A 111 -7.54 -10.85 -5.60
CA GLN A 111 -7.41 -12.29 -5.43
C GLN A 111 -7.57 -13.06 -6.74
N ASN A 112 -8.52 -12.71 -7.62
CA ASN A 112 -8.69 -13.37 -8.91
C ASN A 112 -7.48 -13.15 -9.83
N GLN A 113 -6.95 -11.93 -9.86
CA GLN A 113 -5.74 -11.62 -10.63
C GLN A 113 -4.51 -12.31 -10.06
N PHE A 114 -4.43 -12.44 -8.73
CA PHE A 114 -3.38 -13.23 -8.09
C PHE A 114 -3.41 -14.68 -8.54
N PHE A 115 -4.58 -15.32 -8.57
CA PHE A 115 -4.71 -16.70 -9.06
C PHE A 115 -4.38 -16.82 -10.54
N ASN A 116 -4.94 -15.93 -11.37
CA ASN A 116 -4.77 -15.99 -12.83
C ASN A 116 -3.32 -15.72 -13.27
N ASN A 117 -2.55 -14.98 -12.46
CA ASN A 117 -1.17 -14.60 -12.77
C ASN A 117 -0.16 -15.18 -11.77
N TYR A 118 -0.52 -16.22 -11.04
CA TYR A 118 0.27 -16.75 -9.94
C TYR A 118 1.71 -17.07 -10.33
N ASP A 119 1.92 -17.80 -11.43
CA ASP A 119 3.25 -18.20 -11.87
C ASP A 119 4.09 -16.98 -12.31
N LYS A 120 3.49 -16.00 -12.97
CA LYS A 120 4.13 -14.74 -13.36
C LYS A 120 4.56 -13.94 -12.12
N ILE A 121 3.69 -13.80 -11.13
CA ILE A 121 3.98 -13.09 -9.87
C ILE A 121 5.09 -13.80 -9.10
N LYS A 122 5.04 -15.14 -9.04
CA LYS A 122 6.07 -15.95 -8.39
C LYS A 122 7.44 -15.80 -9.08
N GLU A 123 7.46 -15.73 -10.40
CA GLU A 123 8.67 -15.47 -11.17
C GLU A 123 9.22 -14.06 -10.91
N TRP A 124 8.37 -13.05 -10.90
CA TRP A 124 8.76 -11.67 -10.57
C TRP A 124 9.38 -11.57 -9.17
N SER A 125 8.76 -12.22 -8.17
CA SER A 125 9.30 -12.28 -6.81
C SER A 125 10.66 -12.98 -6.76
N LYS A 126 10.77 -14.17 -7.38
CA LYS A 126 12.03 -14.94 -7.47
C LYS A 126 13.16 -14.13 -8.12
N ASN A 127 12.83 -13.38 -9.16
CA ASN A 127 13.78 -12.54 -9.91
C ASN A 127 13.99 -11.17 -9.27
N LYS A 128 13.38 -10.88 -8.10
CA LYS A 128 13.43 -9.59 -7.42
C LYS A 128 13.04 -8.41 -8.32
N LEU A 129 12.07 -8.63 -9.21
CA LEU A 129 11.39 -7.58 -9.95
C LEU A 129 10.29 -6.94 -9.10
N VAL A 130 9.68 -7.72 -8.20
CA VAL A 130 8.71 -7.30 -7.20
C VAL A 130 9.16 -7.81 -5.84
N TYR A 131 9.11 -6.93 -4.83
CA TYR A 131 9.52 -7.24 -3.46
C TYR A 131 8.33 -7.51 -2.55
N GLY A 132 7.28 -6.69 -2.59
CA GLY A 132 6.05 -6.86 -1.84
C GLY A 132 4.87 -7.15 -2.77
N ILE A 133 4.00 -8.06 -2.35
CA ILE A 133 2.82 -8.47 -3.11
C ILE A 133 1.60 -8.35 -2.20
N GLY A 134 0.80 -7.30 -2.38
CA GLY A 134 -0.49 -7.12 -1.74
C GLY A 134 -1.57 -7.90 -2.50
N VAL A 135 -2.31 -8.77 -1.82
CA VAL A 135 -3.44 -9.51 -2.39
C VAL A 135 -4.73 -9.06 -1.72
N SER A 136 -5.57 -8.34 -2.45
CA SER A 136 -6.86 -7.89 -1.94
C SER A 136 -7.83 -9.08 -1.84
N LEU A 137 -8.27 -9.34 -0.61
CA LEU A 137 -9.18 -10.43 -0.28
C LEU A 137 -10.54 -10.26 -0.98
N ILE A 138 -11.04 -11.35 -1.57
CA ILE A 138 -12.43 -11.50 -1.99
C ILE A 138 -13.14 -12.49 -1.08
N HIS A 139 -12.57 -13.69 -0.95
CA HIS A 139 -13.05 -14.74 -0.06
C HIS A 139 -11.87 -15.56 0.46
N PRO A 140 -11.81 -15.84 1.76
CA PRO A 140 -10.79 -16.69 2.34
C PRO A 140 -10.99 -18.14 1.87
N THR A 141 -9.95 -18.70 1.23
CA THR A 141 -9.91 -20.10 0.83
C THR A 141 -8.58 -20.72 1.23
N LYS A 142 -8.57 -22.04 1.44
CA LYS A 142 -7.36 -22.78 1.74
C LYS A 142 -6.30 -22.59 0.63
N GLU A 143 -6.73 -22.63 -0.63
CA GLU A 143 -5.85 -22.43 -1.78
C GLU A 143 -5.20 -21.03 -1.77
N LEU A 144 -5.94 -19.96 -1.41
CA LEU A 144 -5.38 -18.62 -1.28
C LEU A 144 -4.26 -18.60 -0.24
N ILE A 145 -4.52 -19.15 0.94
CA ILE A 145 -3.57 -19.20 2.05
C ILE A 145 -2.29 -19.95 1.64
N GLU A 146 -2.43 -21.13 1.04
CA GLU A 146 -1.29 -21.94 0.58
C GLU A 146 -0.45 -21.22 -0.48
N LYS A 147 -1.10 -20.60 -1.48
CA LYS A 147 -0.42 -19.84 -2.51
C LYS A 147 0.29 -18.60 -1.96
N MET A 148 -0.33 -17.86 -1.06
CA MET A 148 0.29 -16.70 -0.42
C MET A 148 1.53 -17.10 0.39
N ASN A 149 1.43 -18.14 1.20
CA ASN A 149 2.54 -18.62 2.03
C ASN A 149 3.72 -19.19 1.18
N SER A 150 3.49 -19.53 -0.07
CA SER A 150 4.52 -20.04 -0.97
C SER A 150 5.36 -18.96 -1.67
N ILE A 151 4.95 -17.69 -1.58
CA ILE A 151 5.67 -16.56 -2.16
C ILE A 151 6.10 -15.60 -1.03
N PRO A 152 7.40 -15.31 -0.86
CA PRO A 152 7.88 -14.38 0.15
C PRO A 152 7.24 -12.99 0.03
N ASN A 153 7.06 -12.32 1.16
CA ASN A 153 6.55 -10.95 1.22
C ASN A 153 5.17 -10.73 0.58
N THR A 154 4.34 -11.76 0.58
CA THR A 154 2.93 -11.64 0.24
C THR A 154 2.16 -11.17 1.47
N VAL A 155 1.31 -10.15 1.29
CA VAL A 155 0.50 -9.52 2.34
C VAL A 155 -0.96 -9.55 1.93
N LEU A 156 -1.83 -10.07 2.78
CA LEU A 156 -3.27 -10.06 2.55
C LEU A 156 -3.82 -8.66 2.86
N HIS A 157 -4.37 -8.00 1.86
CA HIS A 157 -5.06 -6.73 2.02
C HIS A 157 -6.54 -6.95 2.31
N THR A 158 -6.99 -6.41 3.43
CA THR A 158 -8.39 -6.45 3.85
C THR A 158 -8.90 -5.05 4.15
N ILE A 159 -10.20 -4.83 4.11
CA ILE A 159 -10.80 -3.50 4.27
C ILE A 159 -11.71 -3.52 5.49
N ILE A 160 -11.59 -2.53 6.37
CA ILE A 160 -12.48 -2.32 7.51
C ILE A 160 -13.92 -2.18 7.00
N GLY A 161 -14.86 -2.85 7.66
CA GLY A 161 -16.27 -2.88 7.24
C GLY A 161 -16.59 -3.91 6.16
N ILE A 162 -15.59 -4.38 5.39
CA ILE A 162 -15.76 -5.48 4.42
C ILE A 162 -15.35 -6.81 5.05
N LEU A 163 -14.20 -6.86 5.75
CA LEU A 163 -13.73 -8.05 6.44
C LEU A 163 -14.71 -8.43 7.55
N SER A 164 -15.33 -9.61 7.44
CA SER A 164 -16.30 -10.13 8.40
C SER A 164 -15.64 -10.97 9.49
N GLU A 165 -16.39 -11.24 10.58
CA GLU A 165 -15.97 -12.20 11.61
C GLU A 165 -15.70 -13.59 11.04
N ASP A 166 -16.55 -14.07 10.12
CA ASP A 166 -16.38 -15.37 9.46
C ASP A 166 -15.12 -15.43 8.61
N ASP A 167 -14.74 -14.32 7.95
CA ASP A 167 -13.49 -14.24 7.21
C ASP A 167 -12.28 -14.29 8.15
N VAL A 168 -12.32 -13.58 9.27
CA VAL A 168 -11.25 -13.61 10.30
C VAL A 168 -11.08 -15.03 10.83
N GLU A 169 -12.18 -15.72 11.16
CA GLU A 169 -12.15 -17.10 11.65
C GLU A 169 -11.50 -18.08 10.66
N LYS A 170 -11.71 -17.88 9.36
CA LYS A 170 -11.10 -18.69 8.30
C LYS A 170 -9.63 -18.36 8.04
N LEU A 171 -9.20 -17.14 8.37
CA LEU A 171 -7.84 -16.65 8.10
C LEU A 171 -6.91 -16.80 9.29
N LYS A 172 -7.43 -16.96 10.52
CA LYS A 172 -6.63 -16.98 11.73
C LYS A 172 -5.66 -18.17 11.79
N ASN A 173 -4.49 -17.96 12.40
CA ASN A 173 -3.49 -18.98 12.68
C ASN A 173 -2.91 -19.71 11.46
N HIS A 174 -2.81 -18.99 10.34
CA HIS A 174 -2.22 -19.51 9.10
C HIS A 174 -0.92 -18.79 8.69
N ASP A 175 -0.21 -18.18 9.64
CA ASP A 175 1.06 -17.45 9.43
C ASP A 175 0.99 -16.33 8.38
N LEU A 176 -0.20 -15.78 8.16
CA LEU A 176 -0.40 -14.70 7.18
C LEU A 176 0.14 -13.37 7.71
N LYS A 177 0.68 -12.57 6.78
CA LYS A 177 0.87 -11.14 6.96
C LYS A 177 -0.39 -10.43 6.46
N VAL A 178 -0.98 -9.53 7.26
CA VAL A 178 -2.24 -8.85 6.93
C VAL A 178 -2.04 -7.34 7.00
N LEU A 179 -2.57 -6.62 6.02
CA LEU A 179 -2.75 -5.17 6.04
C LEU A 179 -4.24 -4.86 6.12
N LEU A 180 -4.65 -4.23 7.21
CA LEU A 180 -5.98 -3.64 7.33
C LEU A 180 -5.98 -2.24 6.72
N LEU A 181 -6.80 -2.05 5.71
CA LEU A 181 -7.03 -0.78 5.03
C LEU A 181 -8.31 -0.13 5.55
N GLY A 182 -8.27 1.17 5.76
CA GLY A 182 -9.46 1.95 6.11
C GLY A 182 -10.48 1.92 4.97
N TYR A 183 -11.77 1.94 5.33
CA TYR A 183 -12.86 2.08 4.36
C TYR A 183 -12.85 3.49 3.77
N LYS A 184 -12.86 3.58 2.45
CA LYS A 184 -12.78 4.85 1.72
C LYS A 184 -14.09 5.16 1.02
N ASP A 185 -14.83 6.16 1.52
CA ASP A 185 -16.07 6.68 0.93
C ASP A 185 -15.80 7.52 -0.32
N LEU A 186 -15.28 6.87 -1.36
CA LEU A 186 -14.97 7.48 -2.64
C LEU A 186 -15.49 6.62 -3.80
N GLN A 187 -15.83 7.24 -4.91
CA GLN A 187 -16.28 6.56 -6.12
C GLN A 187 -17.38 5.51 -5.84
N ARG A 188 -17.18 4.24 -6.23
CA ARG A 188 -18.13 3.15 -5.97
C ARG A 188 -18.29 2.82 -4.49
N GLY A 189 -17.28 3.11 -3.67
CA GLY A 189 -17.35 2.96 -2.23
C GLY A 189 -18.50 3.73 -1.58
N ILE A 190 -18.84 4.92 -2.09
CA ILE A 190 -19.95 5.73 -1.60
C ILE A 190 -21.28 4.99 -1.73
N ASN A 191 -21.56 4.42 -2.89
CA ASN A 191 -22.82 3.71 -3.14
C ASN A 191 -22.86 2.40 -2.35
N TYR A 192 -21.76 1.67 -2.32
CA TYR A 192 -21.66 0.46 -1.54
C TYR A 192 -21.93 0.71 -0.04
N HIS A 193 -21.36 1.78 0.52
CA HIS A 193 -21.62 2.16 1.91
C HIS A 193 -23.10 2.44 2.15
N LYS A 194 -23.74 3.23 1.29
CA LYS A 194 -25.17 3.55 1.43
C LYS A 194 -26.08 2.31 1.38
N GLU A 195 -25.71 1.33 0.55
CA GLU A 195 -26.49 0.09 0.39
C GLU A 195 -26.23 -0.93 1.50
N HIS A 196 -25.09 -0.85 2.19
CA HIS A 196 -24.61 -1.86 3.14
C HIS A 196 -24.17 -1.25 4.49
N ASP A 197 -24.72 -0.10 4.88
CA ASP A 197 -24.32 0.66 6.07
C ASP A 197 -24.33 -0.20 7.35
N ASP A 198 -25.40 -0.97 7.59
CA ASP A 198 -25.50 -1.85 8.77
C ASP A 198 -24.42 -2.93 8.77
N LEU A 199 -24.10 -3.51 7.62
CA LEU A 199 -23.05 -4.52 7.48
C LEU A 199 -21.66 -3.92 7.74
N ILE A 200 -21.38 -2.76 7.15
CA ILE A 200 -20.11 -2.05 7.35
C ILE A 200 -19.93 -1.67 8.82
N LYS A 201 -20.96 -1.15 9.46
CA LYS A 201 -20.95 -0.82 10.89
C LYS A 201 -20.71 -2.04 11.76
N LYS A 202 -21.43 -3.13 11.50
CA LYS A 202 -21.28 -4.40 12.22
C LYS A 202 -19.84 -4.93 12.13
N ASN A 203 -19.30 -5.02 10.92
CA ASN A 203 -17.96 -5.55 10.70
C ASN A 203 -16.87 -4.62 11.30
N SER A 204 -17.05 -3.30 11.16
CA SER A 204 -16.14 -2.32 11.76
C SER A 204 -16.14 -2.40 13.28
N GLN A 205 -17.32 -2.55 13.90
CA GLN A 205 -17.45 -2.69 15.34
C GLN A 205 -16.82 -4.00 15.84
N TYR A 206 -17.03 -5.11 15.12
CA TYR A 206 -16.38 -6.38 15.44
C TYR A 206 -14.85 -6.26 15.44
N LEU A 207 -14.27 -5.64 14.40
CA LEU A 207 -12.83 -5.41 14.32
C LEU A 207 -12.35 -4.49 15.44
N PHE A 208 -13.09 -3.42 15.72
CA PHE A 208 -12.77 -2.50 16.80
C PHE A 208 -12.75 -3.23 18.15
N ASP A 209 -13.79 -3.96 18.52
CA ASP A 209 -13.94 -4.60 19.82
C ASP A 209 -12.93 -5.74 20.06
N ASN A 210 -12.47 -6.40 19.00
CA ASN A 210 -11.64 -7.58 19.07
C ASN A 210 -10.21 -7.37 18.55
N LEU A 211 -9.76 -6.12 18.35
CA LEU A 211 -8.52 -5.83 17.63
C LEU A 211 -7.27 -6.48 18.26
N ASP A 212 -7.14 -6.45 19.60
CA ASP A 212 -6.06 -7.09 20.35
C ASP A 212 -5.96 -8.58 20.04
N LYS A 213 -7.12 -9.24 20.10
CA LYS A 213 -7.21 -10.68 19.87
C LYS A 213 -6.91 -11.01 18.40
N ILE A 214 -7.47 -10.22 17.47
CA ILE A 214 -7.25 -10.38 16.03
C ILE A 214 -5.78 -10.19 15.69
N ALA A 215 -5.10 -9.22 16.30
CA ALA A 215 -3.68 -8.99 16.09
C ALA A 215 -2.83 -10.23 16.40
N SER A 216 -3.21 -11.00 17.42
CA SER A 216 -2.48 -12.22 17.80
C SER A 216 -2.67 -13.41 16.84
N TYR A 217 -3.61 -13.34 15.91
CA TYR A 217 -3.90 -14.43 14.97
C TYR A 217 -3.00 -14.47 13.76
N PHE A 218 -2.31 -13.37 13.48
CA PHE A 218 -1.52 -13.19 12.27
C PHE A 218 -0.03 -13.07 12.59
N LYS A 219 0.79 -13.53 11.68
CA LYS A 219 2.25 -13.38 11.79
C LYS A 219 2.67 -11.91 11.85
N VAL A 220 2.01 -11.08 11.06
CA VAL A 220 2.15 -9.62 11.06
C VAL A 220 0.77 -9.04 10.78
N ILE A 221 0.38 -8.02 11.55
CA ILE A 221 -0.75 -7.16 11.24
C ILE A 221 -0.24 -5.73 11.10
N SER A 222 -0.64 -5.06 10.04
CA SER A 222 -0.32 -3.66 9.77
C SER A 222 -1.56 -2.89 9.34
N PHE A 223 -1.47 -1.56 9.36
CA PHE A 223 -2.60 -0.67 9.15
C PHE A 223 -2.16 0.50 8.26
N ASP A 224 -3.01 0.91 7.32
CA ASP A 224 -2.85 2.24 6.72
C ASP A 224 -3.31 3.34 7.71
N ASN A 225 -2.94 4.59 7.46
CA ASN A 225 -3.27 5.68 8.39
C ASN A 225 -4.77 5.86 8.61
N LEU A 226 -5.58 5.59 7.59
CA LEU A 226 -7.03 5.65 7.72
C LEU A 226 -7.58 4.53 8.62
N ALA A 227 -7.02 3.32 8.54
CA ALA A 227 -7.36 2.22 9.43
C ALA A 227 -6.95 2.49 10.87
N ILE A 228 -5.76 3.09 11.07
CA ILE A 228 -5.31 3.53 12.39
C ILE A 228 -6.33 4.48 13.04
N GLU A 229 -6.84 5.43 12.27
CA GLU A 229 -7.86 6.37 12.72
C GLU A 229 -9.21 5.67 12.99
N GLN A 230 -9.73 4.91 12.03
CA GLN A 230 -11.04 4.26 12.12
C GLN A 230 -11.13 3.23 13.25
N LEU A 231 -10.07 2.50 13.53
CA LEU A 231 -10.01 1.51 14.62
C LEU A 231 -9.39 2.04 15.92
N ASN A 232 -8.93 3.31 15.93
CA ASN A 232 -8.21 3.88 17.07
C ASN A 232 -7.11 2.92 17.58
N VAL A 233 -6.23 2.47 16.66
CA VAL A 233 -5.22 1.43 16.92
C VAL A 233 -4.33 1.80 18.10
N LYS A 234 -4.07 3.10 18.31
CA LYS A 234 -3.25 3.61 19.43
C LYS A 234 -3.71 3.11 20.81
N ARG A 235 -5.03 2.85 20.99
CA ARG A 235 -5.61 2.41 22.27
C ARG A 235 -5.15 1.04 22.74
N ILE A 236 -4.70 0.19 21.81
CA ILE A 236 -4.25 -1.18 22.12
C ILE A 236 -2.73 -1.29 22.27
N LEU A 237 -2.00 -0.19 22.10
CA LEU A 237 -0.55 -0.16 22.18
C LEU A 237 -0.11 0.64 23.43
N THR A 238 0.99 0.23 24.04
CA THR A 238 1.68 1.07 25.02
C THR A 238 2.27 2.30 24.33
N LYS A 239 2.61 3.33 25.12
CA LYS A 239 3.29 4.51 24.57
C LYS A 239 4.57 4.15 23.81
N LYS A 240 5.36 3.23 24.38
CA LYS A 240 6.62 2.77 23.78
C LYS A 240 6.39 2.06 22.45
N GLU A 241 5.45 1.13 22.39
CA GLU A 241 5.10 0.43 21.13
C GLU A 241 4.57 1.41 20.08
N TRP A 242 3.75 2.38 20.47
CA TRP A 242 3.30 3.39 19.55
C TRP A 242 4.45 4.20 18.95
N GLU A 243 5.39 4.66 19.79
CA GLU A 243 6.57 5.42 19.34
C GLU A 243 7.50 4.58 18.46
N GLU A 244 7.58 3.26 18.70
CA GLU A 244 8.41 2.33 17.95
C GLU A 244 7.79 1.94 16.59
N PHE A 245 6.47 1.68 16.54
CA PHE A 245 5.82 1.11 15.35
C PHE A 245 5.10 2.13 14.48
N TYR A 246 4.74 3.30 15.01
CA TYR A 246 4.06 4.31 14.21
C TYR A 246 5.01 5.00 13.24
N MET A 247 4.78 4.76 11.94
CA MET A 247 5.66 5.23 10.88
C MET A 247 5.45 6.70 10.49
N GLY A 248 4.49 7.40 11.08
CA GLY A 248 4.17 8.80 10.79
C GLY A 248 2.93 8.99 9.92
N ASN A 249 2.47 10.23 9.84
CA ASN A 249 1.32 10.61 9.03
C ASN A 249 1.63 10.54 7.53
N ASP A 250 0.58 10.44 6.72
CA ASP A 250 0.70 10.63 5.27
C ASP A 250 1.37 11.97 4.96
N GLY A 251 2.26 11.97 3.99
CA GLY A 251 3.02 13.16 3.60
C GLY A 251 4.32 13.38 4.38
N ASN A 252 4.60 12.61 5.48
CA ASN A 252 5.86 12.74 6.23
C ASN A 252 7.00 11.97 5.53
N TYR A 253 6.72 10.73 5.13
CA TYR A 253 7.71 9.83 4.50
C TYR A 253 7.20 9.24 3.19
N THR A 254 5.94 9.46 2.91
CA THR A 254 5.19 8.90 1.78
C THR A 254 4.36 9.97 1.11
N PHE A 255 4.04 9.79 -0.17
CA PHE A 255 3.03 10.57 -0.87
C PHE A 255 2.45 9.76 -2.04
N TYR A 256 1.43 10.31 -2.70
CA TYR A 256 0.68 9.65 -3.76
C TYR A 256 0.92 10.31 -5.13
N ILE A 257 1.07 9.48 -6.15
CA ILE A 257 1.17 9.88 -7.56
C ILE A 257 0.09 9.18 -8.38
N ASP A 258 -0.66 9.91 -9.17
CA ASP A 258 -1.58 9.41 -10.19
C ASP A 258 -0.97 9.67 -11.57
N MET A 259 -0.31 8.67 -12.15
CA MET A 259 0.32 8.78 -13.48
C MET A 259 -0.71 8.81 -14.61
N VAL A 260 -1.95 8.35 -14.37
CA VAL A 260 -3.01 8.40 -15.40
C VAL A 260 -3.50 9.82 -15.61
N LYS A 261 -3.62 10.58 -14.51
CA LYS A 261 -4.06 11.98 -14.52
C LYS A 261 -2.92 12.98 -14.57
N GLY A 262 -1.69 12.54 -14.33
CA GLY A 262 -0.52 13.42 -14.24
C GLY A 262 -0.52 14.31 -13.00
N GLU A 263 -0.99 13.78 -11.87
CA GLU A 263 -1.19 14.50 -10.61
C GLU A 263 -0.47 13.81 -9.45
N PHE A 264 -0.13 14.59 -8.40
CA PHE A 264 0.34 14.06 -7.14
C PHE A 264 -0.42 14.69 -5.95
N ALA A 265 -0.38 14.05 -4.80
CA ALA A 265 -1.09 14.49 -3.61
C ALA A 265 -0.46 13.91 -2.32
N LYS A 266 -0.94 14.37 -1.15
CA LYS A 266 -0.53 13.85 0.15
C LYS A 266 -0.79 12.34 0.27
N ASN A 267 -1.97 11.88 -0.16
CA ASN A 267 -2.38 10.47 -0.19
C ASN A 267 -3.44 10.22 -1.27
N SER A 268 -3.86 8.98 -1.45
CA SER A 268 -4.83 8.58 -2.47
C SER A 268 -6.23 9.17 -2.28
N ILE A 269 -6.62 9.56 -1.06
CA ILE A 269 -7.95 10.12 -0.74
C ILE A 269 -7.97 11.65 -0.67
N SER A 270 -6.83 12.33 -0.85
CA SER A 270 -6.75 13.79 -0.82
C SER A 270 -7.62 14.41 -1.91
N LYS A 271 -8.37 15.45 -1.55
CA LYS A 271 -9.14 16.26 -2.50
C LYS A 271 -8.25 17.21 -3.30
N GLU A 272 -7.21 17.72 -2.64
CA GLU A 272 -6.22 18.59 -3.31
C GLU A 272 -5.26 17.73 -4.14
N ARG A 273 -5.14 18.08 -5.41
CA ARG A 273 -4.28 17.43 -6.41
C ARG A 273 -3.42 18.47 -7.08
N PHE A 274 -2.17 18.13 -7.37
CA PHE A 274 -1.19 19.05 -7.95
C PHE A 274 -0.60 18.42 -9.21
N PRO A 275 -0.38 19.21 -10.26
CA PRO A 275 0.18 18.69 -11.51
C PRO A 275 1.63 18.24 -11.32
N ILE A 276 1.98 17.07 -11.85
CA ILE A 276 3.34 16.57 -11.90
C ILE A 276 4.21 17.52 -12.73
N GLY A 277 3.79 17.82 -13.97
CA GLY A 277 4.60 18.62 -14.90
C GLY A 277 6.00 18.04 -15.08
N ASN A 278 7.01 18.90 -14.99
CA ASN A 278 8.43 18.51 -15.10
C ASN A 278 9.12 18.35 -13.75
N LYS A 279 8.36 18.21 -12.64
CA LYS A 279 8.94 18.11 -11.31
C LYS A 279 9.69 16.81 -11.13
N THR A 280 10.77 16.88 -10.36
CA THR A 280 11.47 15.71 -9.84
C THR A 280 10.69 15.07 -8.70
N MET A 281 11.11 13.87 -8.29
CA MET A 281 10.53 13.19 -7.14
C MET A 281 10.65 14.04 -5.87
N ASP A 282 11.81 14.62 -5.62
CA ASP A 282 12.08 15.42 -4.43
C ASP A 282 11.29 16.73 -4.42
N GLU A 283 11.14 17.40 -5.57
CA GLU A 283 10.32 18.62 -5.66
C GLU A 283 8.86 18.33 -5.33
N MET A 284 8.30 17.19 -5.76
CA MET A 284 6.94 16.79 -5.39
C MET A 284 6.85 16.45 -3.91
N PHE A 285 7.79 15.68 -3.38
CA PHE A 285 7.82 15.29 -1.97
C PHE A 285 7.95 16.51 -1.05
N HIS A 286 8.91 17.40 -1.31
CA HIS A 286 9.11 18.62 -0.53
C HIS A 286 7.91 19.57 -0.60
N PHE A 287 7.23 19.61 -1.74
CA PHE A 287 5.98 20.37 -1.85
C PHE A 287 4.91 19.84 -0.87
N ILE A 288 4.73 18.52 -0.81
CA ILE A 288 3.79 17.88 0.12
C ILE A 288 4.24 18.09 1.58
N LEU A 289 5.51 17.84 1.88
CA LEU A 289 6.07 17.97 3.21
C LEU A 289 5.87 19.40 3.75
N ASN A 290 6.24 20.41 2.98
CA ASN A 290 6.12 21.83 3.39
C ASN A 290 4.66 22.31 3.51
N LYS A 291 3.75 21.73 2.69
CA LYS A 291 2.35 22.13 2.72
C LYS A 291 1.59 21.58 3.92
N TYR A 292 1.85 20.34 4.29
CA TYR A 292 1.03 19.62 5.28
C TYR A 292 1.72 19.39 6.63
N ASN A 293 3.04 19.41 6.64
CA ASN A 293 3.84 19.25 7.85
C ASN A 293 4.60 20.56 8.06
N LYS A 294 3.92 21.58 8.56
CA LYS A 294 4.60 22.78 9.06
C LYS A 294 5.44 22.33 10.26
N LEU A 295 6.71 22.10 10.02
CA LEU A 295 7.74 22.05 11.06
C LEU A 295 7.81 23.39 11.78
#